data_773976ef58e30166f58ddd4335d4bbcd
#
_entry.id   773976ef58e30166f58ddd4335d4bbcd
#
_cell.length_a   1.000
_cell.length_b   1.000
_cell.length_c   1.000
_cell.angle_alpha   90.00
_cell.angle_beta   90.00
_cell.angle_gamma   90.00
#
_symmetry.space_group_name_H-M   'P 1'
#
loop_
_entity.id
_entity.type
_entity.pdbx_description
1 polymer ?
#
loop_
_entity_poly.entity_id
_entity_poly.type
_entity_poly.pdbx_seq_one_letter_code
_entity_poly.pdbx_strand_id
1 'polypeptide(L)'
;MKLQFCGVRGSTPAPGPEFVRYGGHTSCVAVAHDDAAPTLVLDAGTGVRRVTALLGGQPFTGTILLTHLHWDHTQGLPFFRAGDRDDARVSCEAAGRSAASAPVSSRRAGSR
;
A
#
# COMPACT_ATOMS: atom_id res chain seq x y z
N MET A 1 2.00 -18.59 -3.08
CA MET A 1 1.69 -17.14 -3.19
C MET A 1 0.38 -16.86 -2.49
N LYS A 2 0.32 -15.77 -1.76
CA LYS A 2 -0.85 -15.39 -0.98
C LYS A 2 -1.25 -13.98 -1.31
N LEU A 3 -2.54 -13.76 -1.56
CA LEU A 3 -3.12 -12.44 -1.80
C LEU A 3 -3.99 -12.05 -0.61
N GLN A 4 -3.80 -10.84 -0.13
CA GLN A 4 -4.63 -10.29 0.94
C GLN A 4 -5.31 -9.04 0.40
N PHE A 5 -6.64 -9.07 0.32
CA PHE A 5 -7.42 -7.91 -0.11
C PHE A 5 -7.56 -6.97 1.08
N CYS A 6 -6.85 -5.87 1.03
CA CYS A 6 -6.83 -4.89 2.12
C CYS A 6 -7.85 -3.78 1.91
N GLY A 7 -8.27 -3.56 0.66
CA GLY A 7 -9.32 -2.62 0.33
C GLY A 7 -9.87 -2.91 -1.05
N VAL A 8 -11.19 -2.86 -1.17
CA VAL A 8 -11.85 -3.22 -2.44
C VAL A 8 -12.91 -2.20 -2.85
N ARG A 9 -13.06 -1.10 -2.10
CA ARG A 9 -14.05 -0.09 -2.42
C ARG A 9 -13.52 0.88 -3.46
N GLY A 10 -14.36 1.25 -4.41
CA GLY A 10 -14.01 2.25 -5.42
C GLY A 10 -14.38 3.65 -4.98
N SER A 11 -13.72 4.63 -5.56
CA SER A 11 -13.97 6.06 -5.48
C SER A 11 -13.62 6.72 -4.15
N THR A 12 -14.21 6.28 -3.05
CA THR A 12 -14.00 6.96 -1.76
C THR A 12 -14.15 5.96 -0.63
N PRO A 13 -13.36 6.11 0.44
CA PRO A 13 -13.56 5.26 1.60
C PRO A 13 -14.89 5.55 2.27
N ALA A 14 -15.43 4.57 2.97
CA ALA A 14 -16.73 4.71 3.59
C ALA A 14 -16.72 4.06 4.98
N PRO A 15 -16.89 4.84 6.03
CA PRO A 15 -17.04 4.30 7.39
C PRO A 15 -18.49 3.87 7.62
N GLY A 16 -18.69 3.03 8.61
CA GLY A 16 -20.01 2.69 9.06
C GLY A 16 -20.31 1.20 8.98
N PRO A 17 -21.28 0.74 9.77
CA PRO A 17 -21.59 -0.67 9.85
C PRO A 17 -22.15 -1.25 8.55
N GLU A 18 -22.76 -0.44 7.69
CA GLU A 18 -23.29 -0.90 6.39
C GLU A 18 -22.18 -1.27 5.40
N PHE A 19 -20.93 -0.92 5.69
CA PHE A 19 -19.80 -1.20 4.79
C PHE A 19 -18.87 -2.27 5.30
N VAL A 20 -19.24 -2.97 6.38
CA VAL A 20 -18.27 -3.88 7.03
C VAL A 20 -18.11 -5.21 6.29
N ARG A 21 -19.05 -5.57 5.43
CA ARG A 21 -19.00 -6.88 4.76
C ARG A 21 -17.75 -7.02 3.89
N TYR A 22 -17.45 -6.02 3.08
CA TYR A 22 -16.25 -5.99 2.26
C TYR A 22 -15.26 -4.92 2.75
N GLY A 23 -15.66 -4.15 3.74
CA GLY A 23 -14.86 -3.07 4.28
C GLY A 23 -15.03 -1.77 3.51
N GLY A 24 -14.67 -0.67 4.17
CA GLY A 24 -14.80 0.67 3.59
C GLY A 24 -13.50 1.22 3.02
N HIS A 25 -12.42 0.45 3.02
CA HIS A 25 -11.13 0.92 2.50
C HIS A 25 -11.07 0.82 0.99
N THR A 26 -10.39 1.80 0.37
CA THR A 26 -10.18 1.79 -1.06
C THR A 26 -9.03 0.90 -1.46
N SER A 27 -8.86 0.70 -2.75
CA SER A 27 -8.12 -0.37 -3.41
C SER A 27 -6.73 -0.60 -2.87
N CYS A 28 -6.48 -1.80 -2.41
CA CYS A 28 -5.13 -2.25 -2.02
C CYS A 28 -5.12 -3.77 -1.89
N VAL A 29 -4.18 -4.42 -2.56
CA VAL A 29 -3.97 -5.86 -2.46
C VAL A 29 -2.52 -6.10 -2.08
N ALA A 30 -2.30 -6.83 -1.00
CA ALA A 30 -0.95 -7.23 -0.59
C ALA A 30 -0.65 -8.62 -1.12
N VAL A 31 0.55 -8.79 -1.66
CA VAL A 31 0.99 -10.06 -2.24
C VAL A 31 2.21 -10.54 -1.47
N ALA A 32 2.19 -11.81 -1.09
CA ALA A 32 3.26 -12.42 -0.32
C ALA A 32 3.56 -13.82 -0.84
N HIS A 33 4.79 -14.28 -0.61
CA HIS A 33 5.06 -15.72 -0.68
C HIS A 33 4.38 -16.40 0.49
N ASP A 34 4.14 -17.70 0.37
CA ASP A 34 3.55 -18.46 1.47
C ASP A 34 4.43 -18.29 2.73
N ASP A 35 3.80 -18.07 3.85
CA ASP A 35 4.47 -17.94 5.16
C ASP A 35 5.44 -16.76 5.28
N ALA A 36 5.35 -15.78 4.37
CA ALA A 36 6.21 -14.61 4.40
C ALA A 36 5.37 -13.33 4.50
N ALA A 37 6.02 -12.25 4.90
CA ALA A 37 5.39 -10.93 4.91
C ALA A 37 5.22 -10.42 3.48
N PRO A 38 4.23 -9.56 3.23
CA PRO A 38 4.03 -9.00 1.90
C PRO A 38 5.23 -8.20 1.42
N THR A 39 5.58 -8.37 0.16
CA THR A 39 6.65 -7.62 -0.49
C THR A 39 6.18 -6.87 -1.73
N LEU A 40 4.94 -7.06 -2.12
CA LEU A 40 4.34 -6.34 -3.24
C LEU A 40 2.96 -5.87 -2.83
N VAL A 41 2.68 -4.60 -3.09
CA VAL A 41 1.37 -4.01 -2.82
C VAL A 41 0.85 -3.44 -4.12
N LEU A 42 -0.36 -3.84 -4.49
CA LEU A 42 -1.03 -3.35 -5.69
C LEU A 42 -2.02 -2.29 -5.27
N ASP A 43 -1.74 -1.07 -5.67
CA ASP A 43 -2.46 0.14 -5.31
C ASP A 43 -2.35 0.50 -3.82
N ALA A 44 -2.45 1.77 -3.55
CA ALA A 44 -2.28 2.31 -2.21
C ALA A 44 -3.42 3.24 -1.85
N GLY A 45 -4.63 2.75 -2.02
CA GLY A 45 -5.81 3.38 -1.44
C GLY A 45 -5.75 3.28 0.08
N THR A 46 -6.80 3.68 0.75
CA THR A 46 -6.80 3.67 2.22
C THR A 46 -6.56 2.28 2.80
N GLY A 47 -6.79 1.22 2.02
CA GLY A 47 -6.52 -0.14 2.46
C GLY A 47 -5.05 -0.42 2.75
N VAL A 48 -4.13 0.38 2.23
CA VAL A 48 -2.70 0.19 2.50
C VAL A 48 -2.37 0.29 3.99
N ARG A 49 -3.19 0.97 4.75
CA ARG A 49 -3.02 1.05 6.20
C ARG A 49 -3.08 -0.33 6.85
N ARG A 50 -3.82 -1.25 6.27
CA ARG A 50 -3.94 -2.61 6.80
C ARG A 50 -2.69 -3.44 6.56
N VAL A 51 -1.88 -3.07 5.58
CA VAL A 51 -0.63 -3.78 5.32
C VAL A 51 0.31 -3.69 6.51
N THR A 52 0.33 -2.56 7.19
CA THR A 52 1.16 -2.39 8.40
C THR A 52 0.85 -3.48 9.44
N ALA A 53 -0.42 -3.81 9.63
CA ALA A 53 -0.80 -4.86 10.57
C ALA A 53 -0.32 -6.24 10.12
N LEU A 54 -0.29 -6.47 8.80
CA LEU A 54 0.16 -7.75 8.28
C LEU A 54 1.67 -7.98 8.47
N LEU A 55 2.42 -6.91 8.71
CA LEU A 55 3.87 -6.99 8.84
C LEU A 55 4.31 -7.28 10.28
N GLY A 56 3.40 -7.28 11.23
CA GLY A 56 3.72 -7.67 12.60
C GLY A 56 4.79 -6.82 13.25
N GLY A 57 4.79 -5.52 12.99
CA GLY A 57 5.76 -4.60 13.58
C GLY A 57 7.04 -4.43 12.77
N GLN A 58 7.19 -5.16 11.66
CA GLN A 58 8.35 -5.04 10.80
C GLN A 58 8.16 -3.90 9.78
N PRO A 59 9.26 -3.31 9.29
CA PRO A 59 9.15 -2.33 8.22
C PRO A 59 8.76 -3.00 6.90
N PHE A 60 8.16 -2.22 6.00
CA PHE A 60 7.89 -2.72 4.66
C PHE A 60 9.15 -2.69 3.81
N THR A 61 9.45 -3.79 3.17
CA THR A 61 10.52 -3.88 2.19
C THR A 61 9.94 -4.49 0.93
N GLY A 62 9.81 -3.68 -0.12
CA GLY A 62 9.21 -4.18 -1.34
C GLY A 62 8.77 -3.07 -2.27
N THR A 63 7.79 -3.39 -3.11
CA THR A 63 7.31 -2.50 -4.15
C THR A 63 5.83 -2.21 -3.99
N ILE A 64 5.45 -0.96 -4.16
CA ILE A 64 4.07 -0.55 -4.33
C ILE A 64 3.89 -0.25 -5.82
N LEU A 65 2.99 -0.98 -6.47
CA LEU A 65 2.69 -0.78 -7.88
C LEU A 65 1.32 -0.13 -8.01
N LEU A 66 1.29 1.08 -8.54
CA LEU A 66 0.04 1.82 -8.72
C LEU A 66 -0.50 1.53 -10.12
N THR A 67 -1.74 1.07 -10.19
CA THR A 67 -2.36 0.80 -11.49
C THR A 67 -2.68 2.10 -12.21
N HIS A 68 -3.08 3.12 -11.48
CA HIS A 68 -3.27 4.47 -12.00
C HIS A 68 -3.28 5.45 -10.83
N LEU A 69 -3.35 6.74 -11.12
CA LEU A 69 -3.09 7.76 -10.11
C LEU A 69 -4.34 8.45 -9.56
N HIS A 70 -5.50 7.84 -9.70
CA HIS A 70 -6.71 8.35 -9.07
C HIS A 70 -6.57 8.29 -7.55
N TRP A 71 -7.24 9.21 -6.86
CA TRP A 71 -7.13 9.35 -5.41
C TRP A 71 -7.42 8.06 -4.65
N ASP A 72 -8.43 7.31 -5.09
CA ASP A 72 -8.83 6.08 -4.41
C ASP A 72 -7.78 4.97 -4.51
N HIS A 73 -6.78 5.16 -5.37
CA HIS A 73 -5.67 4.21 -5.53
C HIS A 73 -4.36 4.72 -4.93
N THR A 74 -4.32 5.97 -4.44
CA THR A 74 -3.08 6.59 -3.97
C THR A 74 -3.21 7.26 -2.61
N GLN A 75 -4.41 7.54 -2.16
CA GLN A 75 -4.63 8.41 -1.01
C GLN A 75 -4.16 7.81 0.32
N GLY A 76 -3.88 6.53 0.37
CA GLY A 76 -3.37 5.89 1.57
C GLY A 76 -1.87 6.02 1.77
N LEU A 77 -1.12 6.43 0.74
CA LEU A 77 0.33 6.50 0.82
C LEU A 77 0.85 7.32 2.01
N PRO A 78 0.30 8.50 2.31
CA PRO A 78 0.81 9.28 3.45
C PRO A 78 0.58 8.62 4.79
N PHE A 79 -0.26 7.61 4.84
CA PHE A 79 -0.67 6.95 6.08
C PHE A 79 -0.17 5.51 6.18
N PHE A 80 0.75 5.13 5.31
CA PHE A 80 1.34 3.79 5.32
C PHE A 80 2.53 3.76 6.30
N ARG A 81 2.24 3.48 7.54
CA ARG A 81 3.22 3.62 8.63
C ARG A 81 4.41 2.70 8.47
N ALA A 82 4.20 1.47 8.03
CA ALA A 82 5.30 0.52 7.86
C ALA A 82 6.24 0.93 6.74
N GLY A 83 5.77 1.70 5.77
CA GLY A 83 6.59 2.26 4.72
C GLY A 83 7.21 3.60 5.08
N ASP A 84 6.74 4.23 6.16
CA ASP A 84 7.19 5.53 6.59
C ASP A 84 8.19 5.43 7.75
N ARG A 85 9.02 4.43 7.71
CA ARG A 85 10.05 4.19 8.73
C ARG A 85 11.42 4.35 8.09
N ASP A 86 12.39 4.74 8.90
CA ASP A 86 13.77 4.89 8.41
C ASP A 86 14.36 3.55 7.92
N ASP A 87 13.89 2.44 8.48
CA ASP A 87 14.35 1.11 8.09
C ASP A 87 13.53 0.47 6.96
N ALA A 88 12.54 1.17 6.44
CA ALA A 88 11.77 0.68 5.29
C ALA A 88 12.57 0.82 3.99
N ARG A 89 12.29 -0.08 3.05
CA ARG A 89 12.88 -0.03 1.71
C ARG A 89 11.75 -0.17 0.70
N VAL A 90 11.28 0.95 0.20
CA VAL A 90 10.05 0.99 -0.59
C VAL A 90 10.34 1.58 -1.96
N SER A 91 9.98 0.85 -3.00
CA SER A 91 9.89 1.37 -4.36
C SER A 91 8.42 1.60 -4.68
N CYS A 92 8.12 2.72 -5.31
CA CYS A 92 6.76 3.01 -5.74
C CYS A 92 6.77 3.30 -7.23
N GLU A 93 6.04 2.50 -8.01
CA GLU A 93 6.01 2.62 -9.46
C GLU A 93 4.58 2.71 -9.94
N ALA A 94 4.36 3.54 -10.96
CA ALA A 94 3.06 3.66 -11.59
C ALA A 94 3.05 2.84 -12.87
N ALA A 95 2.04 2.01 -13.06
CA ALA A 95 1.90 1.19 -14.25
C ALA A 95 1.79 2.08 -15.49
N GLY A 96 2.39 1.64 -16.57
CA GLY A 96 2.37 2.40 -17.82
C GLY A 96 3.35 3.56 -17.88
N ARG A 97 4.10 3.81 -16.81
CA ARG A 97 5.15 4.84 -16.78
C ARG A 97 6.48 4.16 -16.61
N SER A 98 7.26 4.18 -17.66
CA SER A 98 8.57 3.56 -17.61
C SER A 98 9.52 4.45 -16.81
N ALA A 99 10.29 3.87 -15.96
CA ALA A 99 11.51 4.45 -15.42
C ALA A 99 11.38 5.76 -14.65
N ALA A 100 10.20 6.17 -14.29
CA ALA A 100 10.06 7.46 -13.61
C ALA A 100 10.03 7.34 -12.09
N SER A 101 10.04 6.13 -11.57
CA SER A 101 9.82 5.92 -10.15
C SER A 101 11.09 6.09 -9.36
N ALA A 102 11.00 6.81 -8.26
CA ALA A 102 12.06 6.86 -7.28
C ALA A 102 11.65 6.06 -6.06
N PRO A 103 12.60 5.44 -5.36
CA PRO A 103 12.27 4.76 -4.12
C PRO A 103 11.66 5.74 -3.13
N VAL A 104 10.54 5.37 -2.55
CA VAL A 104 9.86 6.21 -1.56
C VAL A 104 10.75 6.43 -0.35
N SER A 105 11.45 5.41 0.06
CA SER A 105 12.35 5.50 1.22
C SER A 105 13.47 6.49 1.00
N SER A 106 14.07 6.57 -0.19
CA SER A 106 15.13 7.52 -0.45
C SER A 106 14.58 8.95 -0.47
N ARG A 107 13.41 9.16 -1.00
CA ARG A 107 12.79 10.48 -1.01
C ARG A 107 12.50 10.94 0.41
N ARG A 108 12.00 10.05 1.25
CA ARG A 108 11.72 10.36 2.64
C ARG A 108 12.99 10.65 3.41
N ALA A 109 14.00 9.84 3.21
CA ALA A 109 15.29 10.07 3.86
C ALA A 109 15.89 11.42 3.45
N GLY A 110 15.71 11.81 2.20
CA GLY A 110 16.19 13.10 1.72
C GLY A 110 15.42 14.28 2.30
N SER A 111 14.21 14.08 2.76
CA SER A 111 13.42 15.15 3.33
C SER A 111 13.68 15.38 4.82
N ARG A 112 14.46 14.57 5.42
CA ARG A 112 14.80 14.65 6.83
C ARG A 112 16.18 15.24 7.03
#